data_e269ba5b5c481aa8f56b04d88a40ce13
#
_entry.id   e269ba5b5c481aa8f56b04d88a40ce13
#
_cell.length_a   1.000
_cell.length_b   1.000
_cell.length_c   1.000
_cell.angle_alpha   90.00
_cell.angle_beta   90.00
_cell.angle_gamma   90.00
#
_symmetry.space_group_name_H-M   'P 1'
#
loop_
_entity.id
_entity.type
_entity.pdbx_description
1 polymer ?
#
loop_
_entity_poly.entity_id
_entity_poly.type
_entity_poly.pdbx_seq_one_letter_code
_entity_poly.pdbx_strand_id
1 'polypeptide(L)'
;MSGLLSRWTPETMAERALMGAYTLSRGKPDKTVTSQAINAELKRAGIPVPNITRAIESNLRAKPPLMVQKRKMGTTRQARKQYAITPEGVEFVEGRLQGAGGGGDDE
;
A
#
# COMPACT_ATOMS: atom_id res chain seq x y z
N MET A 1 -1.10 7.17 9.50
CA MET A 1 -2.21 6.75 8.61
C MET A 1 -3.56 7.35 8.97
N SER A 2 -3.80 7.62 10.24
CA SER A 2 -5.13 8.10 10.63
C SER A 2 -5.52 9.39 9.91
N GLY A 3 -4.59 10.30 9.68
CA GLY A 3 -4.89 11.52 8.93
C GLY A 3 -5.25 11.25 7.48
N LEU A 4 -4.72 10.19 6.89
CA LEU A 4 -5.05 9.83 5.53
C LEU A 4 -6.45 9.19 5.44
N LEU A 5 -6.85 8.47 6.48
CA LEU A 5 -8.16 7.82 6.48
C LEU A 5 -9.30 8.83 6.52
N SER A 6 -9.05 10.03 7.01
CA SER A 6 -10.07 11.06 6.98
C SER A 6 -10.32 11.56 5.56
N ARG A 7 -9.37 11.35 4.66
CA ARG A 7 -9.52 11.75 3.27
C ARG A 7 -10.00 10.61 2.37
N TRP A 8 -9.59 9.39 2.68
CA TRP A 8 -9.95 8.23 1.88
C TRP A 8 -9.91 7.00 2.75
N THR A 9 -11.03 6.28 2.81
CA THR A 9 -11.10 5.00 3.50
C THR A 9 -11.08 3.90 2.46
N PRO A 10 -9.99 3.13 2.38
CA PRO A 10 -9.92 2.05 1.39
C PRO A 10 -10.93 0.96 1.71
N GLU A 11 -11.62 0.46 0.69
CA GLU A 11 -12.69 -0.50 0.87
C GLU A 11 -12.26 -1.94 0.64
N THR A 12 -11.36 -2.17 -0.32
CA THR A 12 -10.92 -3.52 -0.63
C THR A 12 -9.65 -3.86 0.13
N MET A 13 -9.38 -5.16 0.26
CA MET A 13 -8.14 -5.60 0.89
C MET A 13 -6.93 -5.07 0.13
N ALA A 14 -7.00 -5.08 -1.20
CA ALA A 14 -5.89 -4.59 -2.01
C ALA A 14 -5.64 -3.12 -1.75
N GLU A 15 -6.71 -2.32 -1.69
CA GLU A 15 -6.56 -0.89 -1.43
C GLU A 15 -5.99 -0.63 -0.05
N ARG A 16 -6.40 -1.41 0.93
CA ARG A 16 -5.87 -1.25 2.29
C ARG A 16 -4.38 -1.56 2.32
N ALA A 17 -3.96 -2.64 1.67
CA ALA A 17 -2.55 -2.99 1.64
C ALA A 17 -1.74 -1.91 0.92
N LEU A 18 -2.27 -1.39 -0.17
CA LEU A 18 -1.59 -0.34 -0.93
C LEU A 18 -1.45 0.92 -0.08
N MET A 19 -2.49 1.31 0.66
CA MET A 19 -2.43 2.46 1.52
C MET A 19 -1.41 2.27 2.64
N GLY A 20 -1.33 1.06 3.19
CA GLY A 20 -0.32 0.76 4.19
C GLY A 20 1.08 0.90 3.65
N ALA A 21 1.32 0.37 2.45
CA ALA A 21 2.62 0.50 1.80
C ALA A 21 2.94 1.97 1.50
N TYR A 22 1.96 2.73 1.03
CA TYR A 22 2.14 4.16 0.78
C TYR A 22 2.56 4.88 2.04
N THR A 23 1.87 4.60 3.14
CA THR A 23 2.14 5.26 4.42
C THR A 23 3.55 4.94 4.91
N LEU A 24 3.94 3.66 4.86
CA LEU A 24 5.24 3.25 5.36
C LEU A 24 6.37 3.77 4.49
N SER A 25 6.16 3.85 3.19
CA SER A 25 7.17 4.33 2.26
C SER A 25 7.14 5.83 2.09
N ARG A 26 6.13 6.49 2.65
CA ARG A 26 5.91 7.93 2.50
C ARG A 26 5.82 8.33 1.03
N GLY A 27 5.22 7.45 0.24
CA GLY A 27 5.02 7.71 -1.17
C GLY A 27 6.27 7.60 -2.01
N LYS A 28 7.33 6.96 -1.50
CA LYS A 28 8.59 6.81 -2.23
C LYS A 28 8.66 5.42 -2.86
N PRO A 29 8.66 5.33 -4.19
CA PRO A 29 8.65 4.02 -4.86
C PRO A 29 9.90 3.18 -4.64
N ASP A 30 11.01 3.80 -4.25
CA ASP A 30 12.26 3.07 -4.04
C ASP A 30 12.40 2.52 -2.64
N LYS A 31 11.48 2.84 -1.75
CA LYS A 31 11.56 2.37 -0.38
C LYS A 31 10.79 1.06 -0.22
N THR A 32 11.47 0.03 0.31
CA THR A 32 10.86 -1.28 0.45
C THR A 32 10.18 -1.44 1.80
N VAL A 33 9.15 -2.28 1.83
CA VAL A 33 8.42 -2.61 3.05
C VAL A 33 8.12 -4.10 3.04
N THR A 34 7.87 -4.66 4.22
CA THR A 34 7.52 -6.07 4.35
C THR A 34 6.01 -6.21 4.55
N SER A 35 5.50 -7.41 4.25
CA SER A 35 4.08 -7.68 4.49
C SER A 35 3.74 -7.54 5.96
N GLN A 36 4.65 -7.93 6.84
CA GLN A 36 4.41 -7.80 8.27
C GLN A 36 4.28 -6.34 8.70
N ALA A 37 5.13 -5.48 8.15
CA ALA A 37 5.05 -4.05 8.48
C ALA A 37 3.74 -3.46 7.98
N ILE A 38 3.32 -3.83 6.77
CA ILE A 38 2.05 -3.35 6.23
C ILE A 38 0.90 -3.83 7.11
N ASN A 39 0.92 -5.11 7.47
CA ASN A 39 -0.15 -5.68 8.29
C ASN A 39 -0.25 -4.98 9.65
N ALA A 40 0.91 -4.72 10.28
CA ALA A 40 0.94 -4.04 11.56
C ALA A 40 0.38 -2.62 11.45
N GLU A 41 0.73 -1.94 10.36
CA GLU A 41 0.22 -0.59 10.14
C GLU A 41 -1.30 -0.57 9.97
N LEU A 42 -1.83 -1.54 9.23
CA LEU A 42 -3.28 -1.62 9.03
C LEU A 42 -4.01 -1.94 10.33
N LYS A 43 -3.44 -2.81 11.16
CA LYS A 43 -4.03 -3.11 12.45
C LYS A 43 -4.04 -1.89 13.35
N ARG A 44 -2.94 -1.15 13.34
CA ARG A 44 -2.83 0.06 14.15
C ARG A 44 -3.87 1.10 13.72
N ALA A 45 -4.14 1.16 12.43
CA ALA A 45 -5.09 2.11 11.88
C ALA A 45 -6.55 1.65 12.02
N GLY A 46 -6.76 0.42 12.47
CA GLY A 46 -8.11 -0.10 12.62
C GLY A 46 -8.74 -0.62 11.35
N ILE A 47 -7.94 -0.87 10.32
CA ILE A 47 -8.44 -1.42 9.05
C ILE A 47 -7.67 -2.68 8.65
N PRO A 48 -7.62 -3.69 9.52
CA PRO A 48 -6.86 -4.91 9.22
C PRO A 48 -7.47 -5.67 8.05
N VAL A 49 -6.65 -6.51 7.41
CA VAL A 49 -7.11 -7.40 6.36
C VAL A 49 -6.91 -8.84 6.82
N PRO A 50 -7.80 -9.76 6.41
CA PRO A 50 -7.68 -11.16 6.84
C PRO A 50 -6.47 -11.88 6.21
N ASN A 51 -6.03 -11.46 5.05
CA ASN A 51 -4.90 -12.10 4.39
C ASN A 51 -4.06 -11.05 3.69
N ILE A 52 -3.03 -10.59 4.39
CA ILE A 52 -2.18 -9.51 3.87
C ILE A 52 -1.42 -9.93 2.62
N THR A 53 -0.97 -11.17 2.55
CA THR A 53 -0.23 -11.65 1.39
C THR A 53 -1.10 -11.58 0.14
N ARG A 54 -2.35 -12.02 0.24
CA ARG A 54 -3.25 -11.98 -0.89
C ARG A 54 -3.57 -10.54 -1.31
N ALA A 55 -3.72 -9.67 -0.33
CA ALA A 55 -3.99 -8.26 -0.62
C ALA A 55 -2.83 -7.64 -1.39
N ILE A 56 -1.61 -7.95 -0.98
CA ILE A 56 -0.42 -7.46 -1.68
C ILE A 56 -0.36 -8.05 -3.09
N GLU A 57 -0.63 -9.35 -3.24
CA GLU A 57 -0.58 -9.99 -4.55
C GLU A 57 -1.55 -9.35 -5.53
N SER A 58 -2.70 -8.90 -5.06
CA SER A 58 -3.64 -8.21 -5.94
C SER A 58 -3.02 -6.96 -6.53
N ASN A 59 -2.21 -6.24 -5.76
CA ASN A 59 -1.53 -5.05 -6.26
C ASN A 59 -0.41 -5.42 -7.22
N LEU A 60 0.25 -6.57 -7.01
CA LEU A 60 1.30 -7.02 -7.92
C LEU A 60 0.74 -7.39 -9.29
N ARG A 61 -0.50 -7.86 -9.33
CA ARG A 61 -1.16 -8.30 -10.55
C ARG A 61 -1.94 -7.22 -11.25
N ALA A 62 -2.09 -6.06 -10.63
CA ALA A 62 -2.83 -4.96 -11.24
C ALA A 62 -2.14 -4.49 -12.52
N LYS A 63 -2.88 -3.88 -13.41
CA LYS A 63 -2.35 -3.37 -14.67
C LYS A 63 -2.72 -1.91 -14.82
N PRO A 64 -1.76 -1.00 -14.69
CA PRO A 64 -0.36 -1.28 -14.34
C PRO A 64 -0.22 -1.74 -12.90
N PRO A 65 0.86 -2.46 -12.57
CA PRO A 65 1.03 -2.92 -11.19
C PRO A 65 1.16 -1.74 -10.22
N LEU A 66 0.47 -1.87 -9.10
CA LEU A 66 0.50 -0.82 -8.08
C LEU A 66 1.59 -1.07 -7.04
N MET A 67 2.08 -2.30 -6.96
CA MET A 67 3.21 -2.68 -6.13
C MET A 67 4.09 -3.65 -6.90
N VAL A 68 5.35 -3.75 -6.50
CA VAL A 68 6.27 -4.74 -7.04
C VAL A 68 6.97 -5.46 -5.90
N GLN A 69 7.36 -6.70 -6.15
CA GLN A 69 8.14 -7.46 -5.18
C GLN A 69 9.60 -7.22 -5.48
N LYS A 70 10.34 -6.81 -4.46
CA LYS A 70 11.77 -6.58 -4.57
C LYS A 70 12.52 -7.82 -4.11
N ARG A 71 13.51 -8.23 -4.89
CA ARG A 71 14.34 -9.36 -4.49
C ARG A 71 15.26 -8.91 -3.37
N LYS A 72 15.26 -9.65 -2.27
CA LYS A 72 16.14 -9.32 -1.18
C LYS A 72 17.56 -9.74 -1.50
N MET A 73 18.50 -8.88 -1.17
CA MET A 73 19.91 -9.22 -1.28
C MET A 73 20.26 -10.16 -0.15
N GLY A 74 20.86 -11.29 -0.46
CA GLY A 74 21.25 -12.25 0.54
C GLY A 74 20.53 -13.57 0.38
N THR A 75 21.10 -14.62 0.97
CA THR A 75 20.61 -15.98 0.79
C THR A 75 20.11 -16.62 2.06
N THR A 76 19.85 -15.85 3.10
CA THR A 76 19.40 -16.42 4.36
C THR A 76 17.98 -16.95 4.23
N ARG A 77 17.69 -18.04 4.92
CA ARG A 77 16.36 -18.60 4.93
C ARG A 77 15.33 -17.66 5.53
N GLN A 78 15.80 -16.76 6.37
CA GLN A 78 14.91 -15.83 7.05
C GLN A 78 14.72 -14.54 6.28
N ALA A 79 15.27 -14.46 5.09
CA ALA A 79 15.07 -13.30 4.25
C ALA A 79 13.60 -13.18 3.90
N ARG A 80 12.98 -12.10 4.34
CA ARG A 80 11.55 -11.88 4.08
C ARG A 80 11.37 -11.21 2.75
N LYS A 81 10.26 -11.52 2.10
CA LYS A 81 9.92 -10.84 0.86
C LYS A 81 9.71 -9.36 1.14
N GLN A 82 10.25 -8.54 0.27
CA GLN A 82 10.09 -7.10 0.37
C GLN A 82 9.36 -6.59 -0.84
N TYR A 83 8.58 -5.56 -0.63
CA TYR A 83 7.73 -4.98 -1.64
C TYR A 83 7.96 -3.49 -1.69
N ALA A 84 7.64 -2.87 -2.83
CA ALA A 84 7.70 -1.43 -2.98
C ALA A 84 6.47 -0.99 -3.74
N ILE A 85 5.99 0.21 -3.41
CA ILE A 85 4.91 0.81 -4.17
C ILE A 85 5.50 1.31 -5.50
N THR A 86 4.72 1.19 -6.57
CA THR A 86 5.16 1.70 -7.87
C THR A 86 4.76 3.17 -8.01
N PRO A 87 5.35 3.89 -8.98
CA PRO A 87 4.86 5.25 -9.26
C PRO A 87 3.35 5.27 -9.56
N GLU A 88 2.86 4.24 -10.26
CA GLU A 88 1.43 4.13 -10.52
C GLU A 88 0.65 3.94 -9.24
N GLY A 89 1.21 3.17 -8.30
CA GLY A 89 0.58 2.99 -7.00
C GLY A 89 0.52 4.28 -6.21
N VAL A 90 1.60 5.06 -6.26
CA VAL A 90 1.63 6.37 -5.60
C VAL A 90 0.55 7.27 -6.19
N GLU A 91 0.46 7.31 -7.52
CA GLU A 91 -0.55 8.14 -8.19
C GLU A 91 -1.96 7.69 -7.84
N PHE A 92 -2.17 6.38 -7.75
CA PHE A 92 -3.48 5.87 -7.39
C PHE A 92 -3.90 6.37 -6.01
N VAL A 93 -3.01 6.22 -5.03
CA VAL A 93 -3.33 6.63 -3.66
C VAL A 93 -3.52 8.13 -3.57
N GLU A 94 -2.60 8.87 -4.18
CA GLU A 94 -2.68 10.33 -4.11
C GLU A 94 -3.92 10.86 -4.82
N GLY A 95 -4.31 10.22 -5.91
CA GLY A 95 -5.54 10.60 -6.60
C GLY A 95 -6.77 10.36 -5.74
N ARG A 96 -6.78 9.24 -4.99
CA ARG A 96 -7.88 8.97 -4.09
C ARG A 96 -7.93 9.97 -2.93
N LEU A 97 -6.76 10.29 -2.38
CA LEU A 97 -6.70 11.24 -1.28
C LEU A 97 -7.19 12.61 -1.70
N GLN A 98 -6.79 13.05 -2.88
CA GLN A 98 -7.19 14.35 -3.38
C GLN A 98 -8.67 14.36 -3.77
N GLY A 99 -9.11 13.33 -4.46
CA GLY A 99 -10.49 13.24 -4.88
C GLY A 99 -11.45 13.18 -3.72
N ALA A 100 -11.12 12.39 -2.71
CA ALA A 100 -11.99 12.24 -1.56
C ALA A 100 -12.04 13.52 -0.73
N GLY A 101 -10.87 14.19 -0.59
CA GLY A 101 -10.81 15.40 0.20
C GLY A 101 -11.43 16.59 -0.51
N GLY A 102 -11.41 16.57 -1.84
CA GLY A 102 -11.88 17.69 -2.61
C GLY A 102 -13.37 17.70 -2.85
N GLY A 103 -13.96 16.63 -2.63
CA GLY A 103 -15.30 16.61 -3.14
C GLY A 103 -15.24 16.98 -4.58
N GLY A 104 -14.96 16.89 -5.08
CA GLY A 104 -14.99 17.26 -6.20
C GLY A 104 -14.41 17.86 -7.20
N ASP A 105 -14.52 18.03 -7.10
CA ASP A 105 -14.38 18.25 -7.90
C ASP A 105 -14.31 18.48 -8.62
N ASP A 106 -14.63 18.66 -8.77
CA ASP A 106 -14.67 18.81 -9.51
C ASP A 106 -14.60 19.15 -10.09
N GLU A 107 -14.80 19.34 -10.04
CA GLU A 107 -14.82 19.63 -10.67
C GLU A 107 -14.87 19.94 -11.03
#